data_554a2028be4b18acbf71c5c7e2251bf0
#
_entry.id   554a2028be4b18acbf71c5c7e2251bf0
#
_cell.length_a   1.000
_cell.length_b   1.000
_cell.length_c   1.000
_cell.angle_alpha   90.00
_cell.angle_beta   90.00
_cell.angle_gamma   90.00
#
_symmetry.space_group_name_H-M   'P 1'
#
loop_
_entity.id
_entity.type
_entity.pdbx_description
1 polymer ?
#
loop_
_entity_poly.entity_id
_entity_poly.type
_entity_poly.pdbx_seq_one_letter_code
_entity_poly.pdbx_strand_id
1 'polypeptide(L)'
;AGLKVVVIGTDERGNIDIDDLKLKIEEHKDNLAALMITYPSTHGVFESEIQLINELIHQNGGQVYMDGANMNAQVGLTSPKLIGADVCHLNLHKTFSIPHGGGGPGVGPICVAEHLKDFLPSNPIISSGGKYHIDAISSAPWGSALVCLISYGYIRMLGKLGIKNSTEMAIVNANYMKTKLEKNFKILYSCLLYTS
;
A
#
# COMPACT_ATOMS: atom_id res chain seq x y z
N ALA A 1 -8.98 -11.11 -11.46
CA ALA A 1 -10.02 -10.13 -11.82
C ALA A 1 -10.36 -10.15 -13.32
N GLY A 2 -9.59 -10.85 -14.15
CA GLY A 2 -9.80 -10.92 -15.60
C GLY A 2 -9.35 -9.68 -16.39
N LEU A 3 -8.65 -8.77 -15.74
CA LEU A 3 -8.09 -7.59 -16.38
C LEU A 3 -6.74 -7.89 -17.05
N LYS A 4 -6.46 -7.21 -18.16
CA LYS A 4 -5.15 -7.26 -18.81
C LYS A 4 -4.15 -6.44 -17.99
N VAL A 5 -3.01 -7.04 -17.65
CA VAL A 5 -1.92 -6.35 -16.97
C VAL A 5 -1.02 -5.68 -18.00
N VAL A 6 -0.74 -4.40 -17.78
CA VAL A 6 0.25 -3.60 -18.53
C VAL A 6 1.33 -3.18 -17.54
N VAL A 7 2.57 -3.60 -17.78
CA VAL A 7 3.69 -3.30 -16.90
C VAL A 7 4.26 -1.93 -17.25
N ILE A 8 4.52 -1.12 -16.22
CA ILE A 8 5.21 0.17 -16.33
C ILE A 8 6.67 -0.03 -15.93
N GLY A 9 7.58 0.58 -16.68
CA GLY A 9 9.01 0.54 -16.42
C GLY A 9 9.40 1.32 -15.16
N THR A 10 10.64 1.11 -14.74
CA THR A 10 11.27 1.87 -13.65
C THR A 10 12.52 2.56 -14.17
N ASP A 11 12.83 3.73 -13.62
CA ASP A 11 14.06 4.45 -13.88
C ASP A 11 15.29 3.77 -13.21
N GLU A 12 16.49 4.30 -13.45
CA GLU A 12 17.73 3.79 -12.85
C GLU A 12 17.79 3.94 -11.32
N ARG A 13 16.92 4.76 -10.74
CA ARG A 13 16.80 4.97 -9.29
C ARG A 13 15.76 4.08 -8.64
N GLY A 14 15.02 3.30 -9.44
CA GLY A 14 13.96 2.42 -8.99
C GLY A 14 12.61 3.12 -8.79
N ASN A 15 12.46 4.36 -9.27
CA ASN A 15 11.17 5.04 -9.35
C ASN A 15 10.39 4.61 -10.59
N ILE A 16 9.09 4.88 -10.61
CA ILE A 16 8.28 4.68 -11.81
C ILE A 16 8.77 5.60 -12.94
N ASP A 17 8.95 5.04 -14.11
CA ASP A 17 9.23 5.80 -15.33
C ASP A 17 7.96 6.56 -15.75
N ILE A 18 7.97 7.88 -15.51
CA ILE A 18 6.81 8.76 -15.78
C ILE A 18 6.50 8.86 -17.28
N ASP A 19 7.51 8.80 -18.13
CA ASP A 19 7.30 8.90 -19.59
C ASP A 19 6.69 7.60 -20.13
N ASP A 20 7.15 6.44 -19.66
CA ASP A 20 6.52 5.16 -19.96
C ASP A 20 5.09 5.10 -19.41
N LEU A 21 4.86 5.58 -18.18
CA LEU A 21 3.52 5.67 -17.61
C LEU A 21 2.56 6.47 -18.50
N LYS A 22 2.97 7.68 -18.95
CA LYS A 22 2.15 8.52 -19.82
C LYS A 22 1.87 7.84 -21.17
N LEU A 23 2.90 7.20 -21.74
CA LEU A 23 2.74 6.45 -22.99
C LEU A 23 1.71 5.32 -22.84
N LYS A 24 1.81 4.54 -21.76
CA LYS A 24 0.88 3.43 -21.50
C LYS A 24 -0.54 3.91 -21.18
N ILE A 25 -0.69 5.03 -20.50
CA ILE A 25 -2.00 5.66 -20.31
C ILE A 25 -2.62 6.02 -21.65
N GLU A 26 -1.89 6.68 -22.54
CA GLU A 26 -2.41 7.06 -23.87
C GLU A 26 -2.74 5.85 -24.74
N GLU A 27 -1.89 4.81 -24.72
CA GLU A 27 -2.12 3.56 -25.46
C GLU A 27 -3.39 2.81 -24.98
N HIS A 28 -3.75 2.95 -23.70
CA HIS A 28 -4.80 2.15 -23.06
C HIS A 28 -5.93 2.96 -22.45
N LYS A 29 -6.01 4.27 -22.71
CA LYS A 29 -6.95 5.20 -22.05
C LYS A 29 -8.40 4.75 -22.05
N ASP A 30 -8.88 4.15 -23.15
CA ASP A 30 -10.27 3.69 -23.26
C ASP A 30 -10.58 2.46 -22.41
N ASN A 31 -9.55 1.80 -21.89
CA ASN A 31 -9.65 0.57 -21.10
C ASN A 31 -8.90 0.65 -19.76
N LEU A 32 -8.44 1.83 -19.38
CA LEU A 32 -7.73 2.04 -18.12
C LEU A 32 -8.67 1.84 -16.93
N ALA A 33 -8.50 0.74 -16.22
CA ALA A 33 -9.29 0.45 -15.03
C ALA A 33 -8.62 0.93 -13.75
N ALA A 34 -7.37 0.55 -13.55
CA ALA A 34 -6.64 0.91 -12.33
C ALA A 34 -5.12 0.82 -12.51
N LEU A 35 -4.40 1.60 -11.71
CA LEU A 35 -3.00 1.38 -11.38
C LEU A 35 -2.90 0.60 -10.08
N MET A 36 -2.06 -0.44 -10.04
CA MET A 36 -1.67 -1.10 -8.79
C MET A 36 -0.22 -0.73 -8.46
N ILE A 37 0.00 -0.17 -7.29
CA ILE A 37 1.30 0.31 -6.84
C ILE A 37 1.58 -0.11 -5.41
N THR A 38 2.81 -0.59 -5.13
CA THR A 38 3.30 -0.76 -3.76
C THR A 38 4.03 0.51 -3.32
N TYR A 39 3.62 1.10 -2.19
CA TYR A 39 4.23 2.34 -1.70
C TYR A 39 4.52 2.27 -0.19
N PRO A 40 5.76 2.56 0.24
CA PRO A 40 6.99 2.61 -0.57
C PRO A 40 7.19 1.34 -1.38
N SER A 41 7.97 1.40 -2.47
CA SER A 41 8.11 0.30 -3.41
C SER A 41 8.75 -0.95 -2.79
N THR A 42 8.60 -2.08 -3.44
CA THR A 42 9.27 -3.34 -3.06
C THR A 42 10.80 -3.20 -3.04
N HIS A 43 11.34 -2.26 -3.81
CA HIS A 43 12.77 -1.93 -3.82
C HIS A 43 13.21 -1.07 -2.63
N GLY A 44 12.29 -0.68 -1.74
CA GLY A 44 12.57 0.23 -0.63
C GLY A 44 12.73 1.69 -1.05
N VAL A 45 12.25 2.04 -2.23
CA VAL A 45 12.28 3.42 -2.75
C VAL A 45 10.95 4.09 -2.47
N PHE A 46 11.00 5.29 -1.90
CA PHE A 46 9.86 6.18 -1.88
C PHE A 46 9.75 6.87 -3.23
N GLU A 47 8.63 6.69 -3.88
CA GLU A 47 8.34 7.36 -5.13
C GLU A 47 8.09 8.86 -4.87
N SER A 48 9.00 9.71 -5.35
CA SER A 48 8.90 11.16 -5.14
C SER A 48 7.69 11.77 -5.86
N GLU A 49 7.34 11.18 -7.00
CA GLU A 49 6.27 11.67 -7.87
C GLU A 49 4.94 10.95 -7.64
N ILE A 50 4.77 10.30 -6.48
CA ILE A 50 3.57 9.47 -6.22
C ILE A 50 2.25 10.23 -6.41
N GLN A 51 2.19 11.50 -6.04
CA GLN A 51 0.99 12.31 -6.21
C GLN A 51 0.72 12.60 -7.69
N LEU A 52 1.75 12.94 -8.45
CA LEU A 52 1.64 13.14 -9.91
C LEU A 52 1.19 11.87 -10.63
N ILE A 53 1.78 10.71 -10.27
CA ILE A 53 1.42 9.41 -10.82
C ILE A 53 -0.06 9.13 -10.61
N ASN A 54 -0.54 9.29 -9.37
CA ASN A 54 -1.93 9.03 -9.02
C ASN A 54 -2.88 10.02 -9.71
N GLU A 55 -2.50 11.29 -9.81
CA GLU A 55 -3.27 12.31 -10.53
C GLU A 55 -3.40 11.98 -12.02
N LEU A 56 -2.33 11.55 -12.68
CA LEU A 56 -2.36 11.13 -14.08
C LEU A 56 -3.35 9.98 -14.31
N ILE A 57 -3.40 9.00 -13.40
CA ILE A 57 -4.36 7.91 -13.47
C ILE A 57 -5.80 8.42 -13.32
N HIS A 58 -6.06 9.27 -12.32
CA HIS A 58 -7.40 9.82 -12.07
C HIS A 58 -7.90 10.68 -13.24
N GLN A 59 -7.03 11.53 -13.81
CA GLN A 59 -7.37 12.37 -14.96
C GLN A 59 -7.79 11.55 -16.19
N ASN A 60 -7.36 10.29 -16.28
CA ASN A 60 -7.71 9.37 -17.33
C ASN A 60 -8.75 8.31 -16.91
N GLY A 61 -9.48 8.57 -15.81
CA GLY A 61 -10.62 7.75 -15.36
C GLY A 61 -10.26 6.46 -14.62
N GLY A 62 -8.97 6.19 -14.39
CA GLY A 62 -8.51 5.03 -13.63
C GLY A 62 -8.61 5.22 -12.12
N GLN A 63 -8.54 4.12 -11.37
CA GLN A 63 -8.45 4.09 -9.91
C GLN A 63 -7.03 3.72 -9.48
N VAL A 64 -6.65 4.09 -8.25
CA VAL A 64 -5.34 3.74 -7.69
C VAL A 64 -5.50 2.74 -6.56
N TYR A 65 -4.98 1.53 -6.77
CA TYR A 65 -4.87 0.49 -5.75
C TYR A 65 -3.47 0.49 -5.14
N MET A 66 -3.37 0.87 -3.89
CA MET A 66 -2.12 0.85 -3.14
C MET A 66 -1.97 -0.46 -2.37
N ASP A 67 -0.89 -1.17 -2.62
CA ASP A 67 -0.42 -2.23 -1.75
C ASP A 67 0.21 -1.61 -0.49
N GLY A 68 -0.44 -1.81 0.65
CA GLY A 68 -0.03 -1.29 1.95
C GLY A 68 0.93 -2.21 2.72
N ALA A 69 1.61 -3.15 2.06
CA ALA A 69 2.56 -4.06 2.70
C ALA A 69 3.69 -3.34 3.44
N ASN A 70 4.11 -2.19 2.93
CA ASN A 70 5.19 -1.37 3.50
C ASN A 70 4.68 -0.22 4.38
N MET A 71 3.52 -0.36 5.01
CA MET A 71 2.90 0.66 5.87
C MET A 71 3.78 1.08 7.04
N ASN A 72 4.69 0.23 7.50
CA ASN A 72 5.68 0.54 8.55
C ASN A 72 6.58 1.75 8.26
N ALA A 73 6.70 2.17 7.00
CA ALA A 73 7.44 3.36 6.61
C ALA A 73 6.53 4.60 6.44
N GLN A 74 5.23 4.49 6.72
CA GLN A 74 4.26 5.55 6.48
C GLN A 74 3.49 5.97 7.74
N VAL A 75 3.24 5.06 8.67
CA VAL A 75 2.34 5.29 9.81
C VAL A 75 2.79 6.49 10.63
N GLY A 76 1.89 7.47 10.76
CA GLY A 76 2.16 8.71 11.48
C GLY A 76 2.91 9.79 10.66
N LEU A 77 3.37 9.49 9.45
CA LEU A 77 4.04 10.41 8.55
C LEU A 77 3.18 10.78 7.34
N THR A 78 2.54 9.79 6.73
CA THR A 78 1.62 9.98 5.59
C THR A 78 0.46 8.99 5.67
N SER A 79 -0.41 8.98 4.68
CA SER A 79 -1.52 8.04 4.58
C SER A 79 -1.89 7.77 3.12
N PRO A 80 -2.54 6.63 2.82
CA PRO A 80 -3.03 6.33 1.48
C PRO A 80 -3.85 7.47 0.86
N LYS A 81 -4.72 8.10 1.65
CA LYS A 81 -5.53 9.25 1.20
C LYS A 81 -4.68 10.44 0.78
N LEU A 82 -3.63 10.77 1.55
CA LEU A 82 -2.77 11.93 1.26
C LEU A 82 -1.95 11.74 -0.01
N ILE A 83 -1.63 10.51 -0.36
CA ILE A 83 -0.92 10.20 -1.60
C ILE A 83 -1.85 10.00 -2.80
N GLY A 84 -3.18 9.99 -2.59
CA GLY A 84 -4.17 9.86 -3.66
C GLY A 84 -4.60 8.43 -3.98
N ALA A 85 -4.39 7.47 -3.08
CA ALA A 85 -4.88 6.11 -3.29
C ALA A 85 -6.38 5.98 -3.03
N ASP A 86 -7.08 5.25 -3.91
CA ASP A 86 -8.51 4.97 -3.81
C ASP A 86 -8.81 3.70 -3.02
N VAL A 87 -7.93 2.72 -3.11
CA VAL A 87 -8.01 1.46 -2.38
C VAL A 87 -6.66 1.17 -1.75
N CYS A 88 -6.67 0.69 -0.52
CA CYS A 88 -5.46 0.22 0.14
C CYS A 88 -5.76 -1.03 0.97
N HIS A 89 -5.00 -2.11 0.77
CA HIS A 89 -5.00 -3.23 1.71
C HIS A 89 -3.84 -3.11 2.69
N LEU A 90 -4.01 -3.68 3.88
CA LEU A 90 -2.98 -3.73 4.93
C LEU A 90 -2.58 -5.16 5.23
N ASN A 91 -1.27 -5.36 5.41
CA ASN A 91 -0.73 -6.60 5.94
C ASN A 91 -0.50 -6.46 7.45
N LEU A 92 -1.44 -6.92 8.26
CA LEU A 92 -1.35 -6.79 9.73
C LEU A 92 -0.15 -7.55 10.30
N HIS A 93 0.27 -8.65 9.66
CA HIS A 93 1.44 -9.45 10.06
C HIS A 93 2.80 -8.79 9.74
N LYS A 94 2.80 -7.59 9.18
CA LYS A 94 4.00 -6.78 8.96
C LYS A 94 4.02 -5.62 9.97
N THR A 95 3.21 -4.59 9.74
CA THR A 95 3.23 -3.34 10.50
C THR A 95 2.50 -3.43 11.84
N PHE A 96 1.52 -4.33 11.98
CA PHE A 96 0.60 -4.35 13.13
C PHE A 96 0.67 -5.62 13.97
N SER A 97 1.81 -6.30 13.94
CA SER A 97 2.26 -7.33 14.90
C SER A 97 1.44 -8.61 15.00
N ILE A 98 0.49 -8.90 14.12
CA ILE A 98 -0.12 -10.24 14.15
C ILE A 98 0.86 -11.30 13.65
N PRO A 99 0.74 -12.57 14.08
CA PRO A 99 1.58 -13.64 13.59
C PRO A 99 1.32 -13.92 12.10
N HIS A 100 2.36 -14.24 11.35
CA HIS A 100 2.25 -14.71 9.97
C HIS A 100 1.86 -16.20 9.90
N GLY A 101 2.30 -17.01 10.87
CA GLY A 101 1.88 -18.40 11.06
C GLY A 101 2.16 -19.33 9.90
N GLY A 102 3.23 -19.06 9.12
CA GLY A 102 3.56 -19.88 7.94
C GLY A 102 2.63 -19.70 6.73
N GLY A 103 1.73 -18.73 6.76
CA GLY A 103 0.77 -18.44 5.68
C GLY A 103 -0.23 -17.36 6.04
N GLY A 104 -0.14 -16.92 7.27
CA GLY A 104 -0.94 -15.85 7.83
C GLY A 104 -2.35 -16.26 8.21
N PRO A 105 -2.89 -15.71 9.28
CA PRO A 105 -4.31 -15.77 9.53
C PRO A 105 -5.06 -15.00 8.45
N GLY A 106 -6.23 -15.51 8.06
CA GLY A 106 -7.04 -14.97 6.98
C GLY A 106 -7.74 -13.65 7.35
N VAL A 107 -6.97 -12.59 7.58
CA VAL A 107 -7.50 -11.24 7.80
C VAL A 107 -6.61 -10.22 7.09
N GLY A 108 -7.23 -9.37 6.28
CA GLY A 108 -6.56 -8.29 5.57
C GLY A 108 -7.53 -7.11 5.44
N PRO A 109 -7.37 -6.06 6.26
CA PRO A 109 -8.20 -4.88 6.12
C PRO A 109 -8.05 -4.23 4.76
N ILE A 110 -9.19 -3.86 4.17
CA ILE A 110 -9.27 -3.04 2.96
C ILE A 110 -9.88 -1.69 3.36
N CYS A 111 -9.21 -0.63 2.95
CA CYS A 111 -9.72 0.73 3.04
C CYS A 111 -10.00 1.24 1.63
N VAL A 112 -11.11 1.93 1.44
CA VAL A 112 -11.50 2.51 0.16
C VAL A 112 -11.87 3.97 0.30
N ALA A 113 -11.71 4.72 -0.80
CA ALA A 113 -12.23 6.09 -0.91
C ALA A 113 -13.76 6.09 -0.89
N GLU A 114 -14.36 7.22 -0.55
CA GLU A 114 -15.82 7.36 -0.34
C GLU A 114 -16.66 6.89 -1.54
N HIS A 115 -16.21 7.18 -2.76
CA HIS A 115 -16.92 6.81 -3.99
C HIS A 115 -16.93 5.29 -4.27
N LEU A 116 -16.06 4.52 -3.62
CA LEU A 116 -15.98 3.05 -3.78
C LEU A 116 -16.69 2.29 -2.67
N LYS A 117 -17.17 2.93 -1.61
CA LYS A 117 -17.79 2.25 -0.47
C LYS A 117 -18.97 1.36 -0.84
N ASP A 118 -19.75 1.80 -1.82
CA ASP A 118 -20.97 1.09 -2.25
C ASP A 118 -20.68 -0.19 -3.05
N PHE A 119 -19.42 -0.40 -3.43
CA PHE A 119 -18.96 -1.59 -4.16
C PHE A 119 -18.24 -2.62 -3.27
N LEU A 120 -18.08 -2.33 -1.97
CA LEU A 120 -17.44 -3.26 -1.04
C LEU A 120 -18.19 -4.59 -0.99
N PRO A 121 -17.47 -5.73 -0.86
CA PRO A 121 -18.09 -7.05 -0.80
C PRO A 121 -19.08 -7.18 0.36
N SER A 122 -20.16 -7.89 0.14
CA SER A 122 -21.11 -8.28 1.17
C SER A 122 -20.88 -9.72 1.64
N ASN A 123 -21.69 -10.17 2.57
CA ASN A 123 -21.70 -11.54 3.05
C ASN A 123 -23.14 -11.99 3.28
N PRO A 124 -23.51 -13.24 2.92
CA PRO A 124 -24.89 -13.71 3.04
C PRO A 124 -25.38 -13.85 4.47
N ILE A 125 -24.47 -13.92 5.46
CA ILE A 125 -24.83 -14.04 6.89
C ILE A 125 -24.96 -12.65 7.51
N ILE A 126 -24.07 -11.71 7.13
CA ILE A 126 -24.05 -10.35 7.67
C ILE A 126 -23.98 -9.39 6.50
N SER A 127 -24.97 -8.52 6.36
CA SER A 127 -24.95 -7.47 5.34
C SER A 127 -23.86 -6.44 5.69
N SER A 128 -22.70 -6.58 5.06
CA SER A 128 -21.53 -5.72 5.26
C SER A 128 -21.17 -4.88 4.04
N GLY A 129 -21.74 -5.19 2.89
CA GLY A 129 -21.46 -4.50 1.63
C GLY A 129 -22.29 -3.25 1.41
N GLY A 130 -21.90 -2.47 0.41
CA GLY A 130 -22.63 -1.30 -0.07
C GLY A 130 -23.76 -1.64 -1.04
N LYS A 131 -24.34 -0.60 -1.65
CA LYS A 131 -25.53 -0.73 -2.54
C LYS A 131 -25.28 -1.60 -3.78
N TYR A 132 -24.07 -1.55 -4.32
CA TYR A 132 -23.66 -2.26 -5.56
C TYR A 132 -22.62 -3.35 -5.26
N HIS A 133 -22.69 -3.93 -4.05
CA HIS A 133 -21.73 -4.90 -3.57
C HIS A 133 -21.59 -6.11 -4.49
N ILE A 134 -20.42 -6.71 -4.46
CA ILE A 134 -20.19 -8.07 -4.96
C ILE A 134 -20.48 -9.09 -3.85
N ASP A 135 -20.56 -10.36 -4.23
CA ASP A 135 -20.75 -11.46 -3.28
C ASP A 135 -19.55 -11.61 -2.31
N ALA A 136 -19.73 -12.49 -1.33
CA ALA A 136 -18.72 -12.76 -0.33
C ALA A 136 -17.41 -13.26 -0.97
N ILE A 137 -16.29 -12.67 -0.54
CA ILE A 137 -14.94 -13.07 -0.95
C ILE A 137 -14.31 -14.08 0.02
N SER A 138 -14.90 -14.29 1.18
CA SER A 138 -14.45 -15.24 2.20
C SER A 138 -15.63 -15.84 2.96
N SER A 139 -15.45 -17.04 3.53
CA SER A 139 -16.51 -17.71 4.30
C SER A 139 -16.87 -16.94 5.56
N ALA A 140 -15.86 -16.43 6.29
CA ALA A 140 -16.09 -15.62 7.48
C ALA A 140 -16.23 -14.13 7.09
N PRO A 141 -17.29 -13.43 7.55
CA PRO A 141 -17.55 -12.04 7.18
C PRO A 141 -16.37 -11.08 7.44
N TRP A 142 -15.64 -11.32 8.50
CA TRP A 142 -14.55 -10.49 8.98
C TRP A 142 -13.19 -11.20 8.97
N GLY A 143 -13.08 -12.32 8.23
CA GLY A 143 -11.89 -13.17 8.28
C GLY A 143 -11.61 -13.68 9.70
N SER A 144 -10.34 -13.89 10.04
CA SER A 144 -9.90 -14.29 11.38
C SER A 144 -9.89 -13.10 12.35
N ALA A 145 -11.03 -12.49 12.60
CA ALA A 145 -11.17 -11.22 13.32
C ALA A 145 -10.53 -11.24 14.74
N LEU A 146 -10.45 -12.41 15.39
CA LEU A 146 -9.85 -12.54 16.73
C LEU A 146 -8.40 -12.05 16.77
N VAL A 147 -7.61 -12.25 15.72
CA VAL A 147 -6.21 -11.81 15.68
C VAL A 147 -6.08 -10.27 15.64
N CYS A 148 -7.14 -9.56 15.29
CA CYS A 148 -7.15 -8.09 15.34
C CYS A 148 -6.97 -7.56 16.77
N LEU A 149 -7.26 -8.37 17.80
CA LEU A 149 -6.98 -8.00 19.20
C LEU A 149 -5.48 -7.79 19.45
N ILE A 150 -4.61 -8.52 18.74
CA ILE A 150 -3.16 -8.33 18.82
C ILE A 150 -2.77 -6.97 18.26
N SER A 151 -3.27 -6.61 17.08
CA SER A 151 -3.04 -5.29 16.50
C SER A 151 -3.62 -4.17 17.38
N TYR A 152 -4.80 -4.38 17.94
CA TYR A 152 -5.39 -3.43 18.88
C TYR A 152 -4.50 -3.22 20.12
N GLY A 153 -4.03 -4.31 20.73
CA GLY A 153 -3.11 -4.25 21.88
C GLY A 153 -1.81 -3.51 21.51
N TYR A 154 -1.20 -3.85 20.38
CA TYR A 154 -0.01 -3.18 19.85
C TYR A 154 -0.21 -1.66 19.70
N ILE A 155 -1.29 -1.25 19.04
CA ILE A 155 -1.62 0.16 18.83
C ILE A 155 -1.87 0.88 20.16
N ARG A 156 -2.59 0.23 21.08
CA ARG A 156 -2.88 0.78 22.42
C ARG A 156 -1.63 0.94 23.28
N MET A 157 -0.70 -0.01 23.21
CA MET A 157 0.56 0.03 23.95
C MET A 157 1.49 1.15 23.47
N LEU A 158 1.61 1.33 22.15
CA LEU A 158 2.47 2.34 21.57
C LEU A 158 1.86 3.75 21.61
N GLY A 159 0.56 3.83 21.42
CA GLY A 159 -0.14 5.10 21.28
C GLY A 159 0.33 5.89 20.05
N LYS A 160 -0.22 7.09 19.88
CA LYS A 160 0.07 7.94 18.69
C LYS A 160 1.56 8.24 18.52
N LEU A 161 2.24 8.59 19.60
CA LEU A 161 3.68 8.94 19.55
C LEU A 161 4.54 7.71 19.33
N GLY A 162 4.27 6.61 20.03
CA GLY A 162 5.07 5.39 19.87
C GLY A 162 4.99 4.78 18.48
N ILE A 163 3.81 4.80 17.85
CA ILE A 163 3.66 4.32 16.46
C ILE A 163 4.48 5.20 15.50
N LYS A 164 4.39 6.52 15.61
CA LYS A 164 5.18 7.44 14.79
C LYS A 164 6.68 7.23 14.99
N ASN A 165 7.13 7.15 16.24
CA ASN A 165 8.53 6.89 16.57
C ASN A 165 9.01 5.54 15.99
N SER A 166 8.17 4.51 16.02
CA SER A 166 8.49 3.20 15.42
C SER A 166 8.75 3.32 13.92
N THR A 167 7.92 4.10 13.21
CA THR A 167 8.12 4.38 11.77
C THR A 167 9.44 5.14 11.54
N GLU A 168 9.69 6.21 12.29
CA GLU A 168 10.90 7.00 12.17
C GLU A 168 12.16 6.15 12.45
N MET A 169 12.12 5.32 13.48
CA MET A 169 13.23 4.42 13.80
C MET A 169 13.45 3.34 12.75
N ALA A 170 12.40 2.81 12.13
CA ALA A 170 12.55 1.86 11.03
C ALA A 170 13.30 2.49 9.85
N ILE A 171 12.99 3.73 9.51
CA ILE A 171 13.65 4.47 8.44
C ILE A 171 15.11 4.77 8.80
N VAL A 172 15.38 5.24 10.02
CA VAL A 172 16.73 5.51 10.53
C VAL A 172 17.58 4.25 10.50
N ASN A 173 17.04 3.12 10.97
CA ASN A 173 17.75 1.83 10.97
C ASN A 173 18.09 1.36 9.56
N ALA A 174 17.15 1.50 8.60
CA ALA A 174 17.39 1.14 7.21
C ALA A 174 18.54 1.98 6.60
N ASN A 175 18.53 3.29 6.84
CA ASN A 175 19.59 4.18 6.37
C ASN A 175 20.95 3.89 7.05
N TYR A 176 20.94 3.59 8.35
CA TYR A 176 22.15 3.19 9.06
C TYR A 176 22.75 1.91 8.48
N MET A 177 21.92 0.88 8.24
CA MET A 177 22.36 -0.37 7.61
C MET A 177 22.93 -0.10 6.22
N LYS A 178 22.24 0.68 5.39
CA LYS A 178 22.72 1.10 4.07
C LYS A 178 24.12 1.71 4.17
N THR A 179 24.33 2.71 5.03
CA THR A 179 25.62 3.40 5.20
C THR A 179 26.74 2.45 5.66
N LYS A 180 26.41 1.43 6.45
CA LYS A 180 27.41 0.42 6.84
C LYS A 180 27.74 -0.54 5.71
N LEU A 181 26.76 -0.93 4.92
CA LEU A 181 26.89 -1.92 3.87
C LEU A 181 27.52 -1.35 2.58
N GLU A 182 27.26 -0.09 2.25
CA GLU A 182 27.75 0.54 1.02
C GLU A 182 29.29 0.55 0.88
N LYS A 183 30.00 0.37 2.00
CA LYS A 183 31.45 0.25 2.00
C LYS A 183 31.98 -1.05 1.36
N ASN A 184 31.17 -2.09 1.38
CA ASN A 184 31.57 -3.43 0.93
C ASN A 184 30.62 -4.01 -0.14
N PHE A 185 29.44 -3.43 -0.30
CA PHE A 185 28.41 -3.94 -1.21
C PHE A 185 27.86 -2.78 -2.06
N LYS A 186 27.61 -3.06 -3.33
CA LYS A 186 26.90 -2.13 -4.20
C LYS A 186 25.44 -2.01 -3.73
N ILE A 187 25.02 -0.81 -3.35
CA ILE A 187 23.60 -0.53 -3.07
C ILE A 187 22.89 -0.33 -4.41
N LEU A 188 21.86 -1.13 -4.66
CA LEU A 188 21.15 -1.12 -5.93
C LEU A 188 20.35 0.16 -6.11
N TYR A 189 19.54 0.51 -5.11
CA TYR A 189 18.74 1.73 -5.09
C TYR A 189 19.00 2.51 -3.81
N SER A 190 19.03 3.83 -3.93
CA SER A 190 19.23 4.74 -2.80
C SER A 190 18.22 5.87 -2.89
N CYS A 191 17.26 5.88 -1.99
CA CYS A 191 16.34 6.97 -1.84
C CYS A 191 16.87 7.98 -0.81
N LEU A 192 16.90 9.26 -1.18
CA LEU A 192 17.32 10.36 -0.30
C LEU A 192 16.11 10.90 0.49
N LEU A 193 15.52 10.07 1.32
CA LEU A 193 14.31 10.49 2.02
C LEU A 193 14.56 11.29 3.29
N TYR A 194 15.69 11.62 3.68
CA TYR A 194 15.91 12.50 4.84
C TYR A 194 17.30 13.14 4.79
N THR A 195 17.40 14.21 4.05
CA THR A 195 18.36 15.26 4.31
C THR A 195 17.61 16.59 4.37
N SER A 196 17.07 16.88 5.51
CA SER A 196 16.83 18.26 5.99
C SER A 196 16.75 18.21 7.49
#